data_2837840d3bf1dc2e409c150c6faf5205
#
_entry.id   2837840d3bf1dc2e409c150c6faf5205
#
_cell.length_a   1.000
_cell.length_b   1.000
_cell.length_c   1.000
_cell.angle_alpha   90.00
_cell.angle_beta   90.00
_cell.angle_gamma   90.00
#
_symmetry.space_group_name_H-M   'P 1'
#
loop_
_entity.id
_entity.type
_entity.pdbx_description
1 polymer ?
#
loop_
_entity_poly.entity_id
_entity_poly.type
_entity_poly.pdbx_seq_one_letter_code
_entity_poly.pdbx_strand_id
1 'polypeptide(L)'
;RLNRIIRDILNIYILGGNKNVNLRQKVLKEMEEKGYECECIRCAEVKDKDFKIEEAELFIDEYNGVDSTEYFISYRSKDKRILYGFLRLRINYTNDGLVYEELYDSGLVRELHVYGQLIKHDEQSNNSVQHQGLGKKLLKKAEEICLENDIYKVSIISGVGVRDYYRKNGYRL
;
A
#
# COMPACT_ATOMS: atom_id res chain seq x y z
N ARG A 1 5.23 -8.02 -0.69
CA ARG A 1 4.20 -8.38 0.31
C ARG A 1 2.86 -8.55 -0.37
N LEU A 2 2.09 -9.59 -0.07
CA LEU A 2 0.77 -9.86 -0.64
C LEU A 2 -0.28 -8.93 -0.03
N ASN A 3 -1.29 -8.52 -0.84
CA ASN A 3 -2.42 -7.74 -0.32
C ASN A 3 -3.26 -8.58 0.64
N ARG A 4 -3.60 -9.80 0.22
CA ARG A 4 -4.28 -10.83 1.03
C ARG A 4 -4.05 -12.21 0.42
N ILE A 5 -4.19 -13.25 1.21
CA ILE A 5 -4.03 -14.63 0.72
C ILE A 5 -5.15 -14.98 -0.26
N ILE A 6 -6.40 -14.74 0.13
CA ILE A 6 -7.58 -15.14 -0.63
C ILE A 6 -8.60 -13.99 -0.60
N ARG A 7 -9.31 -13.81 -1.70
CA ARG A 7 -10.47 -12.92 -1.80
C ARG A 7 -11.74 -13.76 -1.66
N ASP A 8 -12.62 -13.35 -0.76
CA ASP A 8 -13.93 -13.99 -0.61
C ASP A 8 -14.78 -13.68 -1.85
N ILE A 9 -15.35 -14.72 -2.47
CA ILE A 9 -16.23 -14.65 -3.65
C ILE A 9 -17.51 -15.37 -3.29
N LEU A 10 -18.65 -14.78 -3.62
CA LEU A 10 -19.95 -15.41 -3.41
C LEU A 10 -20.05 -16.70 -4.22
N ASN A 11 -20.61 -17.74 -3.59
CA ASN A 11 -20.64 -19.10 -4.15
C ASN A 11 -21.36 -19.17 -5.52
N ILE A 12 -22.33 -18.30 -5.74
CA ILE A 12 -23.10 -18.20 -6.99
C ILE A 12 -22.25 -17.80 -8.20
N TYR A 13 -21.09 -17.16 -7.98
CA TYR A 13 -20.16 -16.74 -9.04
C TYR A 13 -19.04 -17.73 -9.29
N ILE A 14 -18.98 -18.84 -8.53
CA ILE A 14 -17.93 -19.86 -8.68
C ILE A 14 -18.43 -20.93 -9.62
N LEU A 15 -17.98 -20.89 -10.87
CA LEU A 15 -18.30 -21.89 -11.88
C LEU A 15 -17.52 -23.19 -11.69
N GLY A 16 -16.30 -23.11 -11.14
CA GLY A 16 -15.45 -24.28 -10.87
C GLY A 16 -14.41 -23.99 -9.79
N GLY A 17 -13.80 -25.05 -9.23
CA GLY A 17 -12.80 -24.94 -8.17
C GLY A 17 -13.39 -24.99 -6.75
N ASN A 18 -12.71 -24.35 -5.79
CA ASN A 18 -13.10 -24.39 -4.38
C ASN A 18 -14.31 -23.51 -4.09
N LYS A 19 -15.41 -24.12 -3.65
CA LYS A 19 -16.67 -23.44 -3.33
C LYS A 19 -16.80 -22.96 -1.88
N ASN A 20 -15.73 -23.03 -1.07
CA ASN A 20 -15.76 -22.54 0.31
C ASN A 20 -15.75 -21.01 0.32
N VAL A 21 -16.86 -20.39 0.69
CA VAL A 21 -16.99 -18.93 0.83
C VAL A 21 -16.08 -18.38 1.93
N ASN A 22 -15.75 -19.16 2.95
CA ASN A 22 -14.91 -18.80 4.09
C ASN A 22 -13.50 -19.39 4.00
N LEU A 23 -12.97 -19.60 2.79
CA LEU A 23 -11.69 -20.25 2.60
C LEU A 23 -10.54 -19.54 3.31
N ARG A 24 -10.53 -18.19 3.26
CA ARG A 24 -9.53 -17.40 3.98
C ARG A 24 -9.51 -17.69 5.48
N GLN A 25 -10.67 -17.74 6.12
CA GLN A 25 -10.78 -17.97 7.57
C GLN A 25 -10.26 -19.37 7.92
N LYS A 26 -10.59 -20.38 7.10
CA LYS A 26 -10.08 -21.75 7.27
C LYS A 26 -8.57 -21.82 7.15
N VAL A 27 -8.00 -21.15 6.13
CA VAL A 27 -6.54 -21.10 5.92
C VAL A 27 -5.84 -20.39 7.09
N LEU A 28 -6.38 -19.25 7.55
CA LEU A 28 -5.78 -18.54 8.68
C LEU A 28 -5.82 -19.36 9.96
N LYS A 29 -6.92 -20.07 10.22
CA LYS A 29 -7.04 -20.97 11.36
C LYS A 29 -6.04 -22.13 11.29
N GLU A 30 -5.89 -22.77 10.14
CA GLU A 30 -4.92 -23.83 9.93
C GLU A 30 -3.47 -23.35 10.07
N MET A 31 -3.18 -22.11 9.62
CA MET A 31 -1.87 -21.48 9.83
C MET A 31 -1.60 -21.28 11.32
N GLU A 32 -2.56 -20.75 12.08
CA GLU A 32 -2.46 -20.54 13.53
C GLU A 32 -2.24 -21.86 14.28
N GLU A 33 -3.00 -22.93 13.95
CA GLU A 33 -2.85 -24.27 14.53
C GLU A 33 -1.46 -24.87 14.27
N LYS A 34 -0.81 -24.48 13.16
CA LYS A 34 0.56 -24.88 12.80
C LYS A 34 1.64 -23.93 13.30
N GLY A 35 1.28 -22.89 14.06
CA GLY A 35 2.22 -21.89 14.59
C GLY A 35 2.70 -20.88 13.55
N TYR A 36 2.01 -20.73 12.41
CA TYR A 36 2.33 -19.72 11.39
C TYR A 36 1.44 -18.49 11.52
N GLU A 37 2.03 -17.32 11.32
CA GLU A 37 1.32 -16.05 11.23
C GLU A 37 1.24 -15.57 9.78
N CYS A 38 0.10 -14.97 9.40
CA CYS A 38 -0.06 -14.38 8.07
C CYS A 38 0.45 -12.95 8.04
N GLU A 39 1.48 -12.69 7.24
CA GLU A 39 2.08 -11.36 7.07
C GLU A 39 1.50 -10.55 5.89
N CYS A 40 0.35 -10.94 5.33
CA CYS A 40 -0.26 -10.16 4.25
C CYS A 40 -0.70 -8.78 4.75
N ILE A 41 -0.84 -7.81 3.83
CA ILE A 41 -1.22 -6.43 4.14
C ILE A 41 -2.49 -6.39 4.99
N ARG A 42 -3.53 -7.15 4.60
CA ARG A 42 -4.79 -7.17 5.34
C ARG A 42 -4.68 -7.69 6.78
N CYS A 43 -3.77 -8.62 7.06
CA CYS A 43 -3.55 -9.11 8.44
C CYS A 43 -2.71 -8.13 9.26
N ALA A 44 -1.79 -7.42 8.61
CA ALA A 44 -0.94 -6.44 9.25
C ALA A 44 -1.60 -5.06 9.46
N GLU A 45 -2.68 -4.77 8.72
CA GLU A 45 -3.44 -3.51 8.84
C GLU A 45 -3.80 -3.20 10.29
N VAL A 46 -3.60 -1.94 10.70
CA VAL A 46 -3.69 -1.49 12.10
C VAL A 46 -5.10 -1.56 12.71
N LYS A 47 -6.18 -1.67 11.98
CA LYS A 47 -7.58 -1.84 12.44
C LYS A 47 -7.87 -1.28 13.86
N ASP A 48 -8.30 -2.20 14.78
CA ASP A 48 -8.65 -1.91 16.17
C ASP A 48 -7.47 -2.08 17.14
N LYS A 49 -6.24 -2.22 16.63
CA LYS A 49 -5.03 -2.28 17.44
C LYS A 49 -4.69 -0.87 17.93
N ASP A 50 -4.06 -0.78 19.09
CA ASP A 50 -3.60 0.49 19.63
C ASP A 50 -2.74 1.22 18.58
N PHE A 51 -3.30 2.31 18.06
CA PHE A 51 -2.68 3.10 17.01
C PHE A 51 -1.70 4.09 17.65
N LYS A 52 -0.41 3.76 17.59
CA LYS A 52 0.66 4.64 18.06
C LYS A 52 1.52 5.05 16.89
N ILE A 53 1.12 6.11 16.23
CA ILE A 53 1.81 6.61 15.02
C ILE A 53 3.23 7.07 15.31
N GLU A 54 3.50 7.47 16.55
CA GLU A 54 4.81 7.89 17.04
C GLU A 54 5.82 6.73 17.05
N GLU A 55 5.32 5.49 17.12
CA GLU A 55 6.14 4.27 17.08
C GLU A 55 6.31 3.73 15.65
N ALA A 56 5.77 4.42 14.64
CA ALA A 56 5.86 3.98 13.26
C ALA A 56 7.24 4.26 12.66
N GLU A 57 7.93 3.21 12.25
CA GLU A 57 9.22 3.26 11.58
C GLU A 57 9.07 3.08 10.06
N LEU A 58 9.95 3.74 9.29
CA LEU A 58 10.00 3.60 7.83
C LEU A 58 10.76 2.34 7.45
N PHE A 59 10.15 1.53 6.60
CA PHE A 59 10.77 0.35 5.98
C PHE A 59 10.65 0.44 4.46
N ILE A 60 11.71 0.02 3.78
CA ILE A 60 11.76 -0.08 2.33
C ILE A 60 12.16 -1.50 1.99
N ASP A 61 11.23 -2.23 1.37
CA ASP A 61 11.49 -3.57 0.84
C ASP A 61 11.63 -3.42 -0.68
N GLU A 62 12.82 -3.69 -1.22
CA GLU A 62 13.15 -3.64 -2.64
C GLU A 62 13.18 -5.04 -3.22
N TYR A 63 12.67 -5.22 -4.42
CA TYR A 63 12.72 -6.49 -5.15
C TYR A 63 12.66 -6.28 -6.66
N ASN A 64 13.33 -7.16 -7.39
CA ASN A 64 13.34 -7.12 -8.85
C ASN A 64 12.04 -7.68 -9.42
N GLY A 65 11.42 -6.93 -10.30
CA GLY A 65 10.34 -7.36 -11.18
C GLY A 65 10.89 -7.74 -12.56
N VAL A 66 9.98 -8.04 -13.50
CA VAL A 66 10.36 -8.18 -14.90
C VAL A 66 10.61 -6.77 -15.45
N ASP A 67 11.82 -6.52 -15.93
CA ASP A 67 12.27 -5.23 -16.49
C ASP A 67 12.01 -4.01 -15.59
N SER A 68 12.08 -4.21 -14.27
CA SER A 68 11.78 -3.17 -13.30
C SER A 68 12.35 -3.46 -11.91
N THR A 69 12.52 -2.40 -11.13
CA THR A 69 12.64 -2.49 -9.67
C THR A 69 11.33 -2.06 -9.01
N GLU A 70 10.88 -2.84 -8.05
CA GLU A 70 9.69 -2.55 -7.25
C GLU A 70 10.08 -2.23 -5.82
N TYR A 71 9.49 -1.19 -5.24
CA TYR A 71 9.70 -0.78 -3.86
C TYR A 71 8.38 -0.85 -3.10
N PHE A 72 8.40 -1.53 -1.96
CA PHE A 72 7.33 -1.47 -0.97
C PHE A 72 7.78 -0.60 0.19
N ILE A 73 7.41 0.68 0.13
CA ILE A 73 7.74 1.70 1.11
C ILE A 73 6.63 1.71 2.14
N SER A 74 6.94 1.54 3.43
CA SER A 74 5.88 1.39 4.44
C SER A 74 6.28 1.93 5.79
N TYR A 75 5.30 2.45 6.52
CA TYR A 75 5.40 2.73 7.94
C TYR A 75 4.80 1.56 8.71
N ARG A 76 5.60 0.94 9.58
CA ARG A 76 5.22 -0.24 10.37
C ARG A 76 5.65 -0.06 11.82
N SER A 77 5.08 -0.90 12.71
CA SER A 77 5.66 -1.09 14.04
C SER A 77 7.08 -1.68 13.94
N LYS A 78 7.90 -1.48 14.95
CA LYS A 78 9.29 -1.96 14.99
C LYS A 78 9.42 -3.47 14.74
N ASP A 79 8.47 -4.27 15.21
CA ASP A 79 8.38 -5.70 14.97
C ASP A 79 7.78 -6.07 13.60
N LYS A 80 7.43 -5.08 12.77
CA LYS A 80 6.84 -5.18 11.42
C LYS A 80 5.46 -5.86 11.37
N ARG A 81 4.80 -6.09 12.50
CA ARG A 81 3.50 -6.78 12.59
C ARG A 81 2.33 -5.85 12.28
N ILE A 82 2.45 -4.56 12.62
CA ILE A 82 1.41 -3.55 12.37
C ILE A 82 1.82 -2.67 11.21
N LEU A 83 0.92 -2.49 10.24
CA LEU A 83 1.09 -1.64 9.08
C LEU A 83 0.22 -0.40 9.22
N TYR A 84 0.84 0.77 9.31
CA TYR A 84 0.18 2.07 9.43
C TYR A 84 -0.11 2.70 8.07
N GLY A 85 0.75 2.45 7.09
CA GLY A 85 0.57 2.92 5.73
C GLY A 85 1.67 2.39 4.82
N PHE A 86 1.42 2.40 3.52
CA PHE A 86 2.40 1.98 2.53
C PHE A 86 2.19 2.65 1.19
N LEU A 87 3.24 2.62 0.39
CA LEU A 87 3.27 3.02 -1.01
C LEU A 87 3.99 1.94 -1.81
N ARG A 88 3.50 1.64 -3.00
CA ARG A 88 4.18 0.79 -3.99
C ARG A 88 4.67 1.64 -5.12
N LEU A 89 5.98 1.71 -5.27
CA LEU A 89 6.66 2.37 -6.36
C LEU A 89 7.24 1.32 -7.30
N ARG A 90 7.11 1.52 -8.61
CA ARG A 90 7.77 0.75 -9.65
C ARG A 90 8.62 1.68 -10.51
N ILE A 91 9.86 1.28 -10.76
CA ILE A 91 10.77 1.93 -11.71
C ILE A 91 11.02 0.93 -12.84
N ASN A 92 10.60 1.25 -14.06
CA ASN A 92 10.87 0.44 -15.23
C ASN A 92 12.27 0.79 -15.79
N TYR A 93 12.99 -0.22 -16.32
CA TYR A 93 14.30 -0.03 -16.92
C TYR A 93 14.22 0.50 -18.35
N THR A 94 13.10 0.26 -19.04
CA THR A 94 12.82 0.74 -20.40
C THR A 94 11.39 1.24 -20.50
N ASN A 95 11.11 1.98 -21.58
CA ASN A 95 9.74 2.40 -21.93
C ASN A 95 9.04 1.37 -22.83
N ASP A 96 9.71 0.27 -23.19
CA ASP A 96 9.15 -0.73 -24.08
C ASP A 96 7.91 -1.39 -23.48
N GLY A 97 6.86 -1.49 -24.28
CA GLY A 97 5.59 -2.08 -23.87
C GLY A 97 4.71 -1.18 -22.97
N LEU A 98 5.15 0.03 -22.64
CA LEU A 98 4.30 1.01 -21.96
C LEU A 98 3.32 1.65 -22.94
N VAL A 99 2.03 1.63 -22.59
CA VAL A 99 0.95 2.11 -23.47
C VAL A 99 0.77 3.63 -23.36
N TYR A 100 1.10 4.21 -22.21
CA TYR A 100 0.85 5.62 -21.91
C TYR A 100 2.16 6.39 -21.81
N GLU A 101 2.29 7.48 -22.55
CA GLU A 101 3.50 8.35 -22.55
C GLU A 101 3.76 9.00 -21.20
N GLU A 102 2.71 9.16 -20.37
CA GLU A 102 2.82 9.66 -19.01
C GLU A 102 3.69 8.77 -18.12
N LEU A 103 3.86 7.50 -18.50
CA LEU A 103 4.68 6.52 -17.77
C LEU A 103 6.14 6.48 -18.24
N TYR A 104 6.47 7.14 -19.37
CA TYR A 104 7.84 7.11 -19.90
C TYR A 104 8.78 7.88 -18.97
N ASP A 105 9.93 7.26 -18.71
CA ASP A 105 10.98 7.80 -17.83
C ASP A 105 10.44 8.29 -16.48
N SER A 106 9.52 7.52 -15.90
CA SER A 106 8.88 7.88 -14.64
C SER A 106 8.90 6.76 -13.62
N GLY A 107 8.99 7.13 -12.34
CA GLY A 107 8.62 6.25 -11.24
C GLY A 107 7.10 6.16 -11.13
N LEU A 108 6.55 4.95 -11.16
CA LEU A 108 5.11 4.73 -11.09
C LEU A 108 4.67 4.39 -9.68
N VAL A 109 3.95 5.32 -9.03
CA VAL A 109 3.23 5.04 -7.78
C VAL A 109 1.95 4.28 -8.13
N ARG A 110 1.93 2.98 -7.82
CA ARG A 110 0.83 2.07 -8.15
C ARG A 110 -0.25 2.03 -7.09
N GLU A 111 0.12 2.30 -5.86
CA GLU A 111 -0.77 2.20 -4.70
C GLU A 111 -0.22 3.06 -3.57
N LEU A 112 -1.10 3.82 -2.92
CA LEU A 112 -0.82 4.55 -1.69
C LEU A 112 -1.99 4.34 -0.73
N HIS A 113 -1.72 3.75 0.42
CA HIS A 113 -2.70 3.58 1.50
C HIS A 113 -2.14 4.05 2.82
N VAL A 114 -2.94 4.80 3.57
CA VAL A 114 -2.69 5.13 4.97
C VAL A 114 -3.88 4.62 5.77
N TYR A 115 -3.60 3.80 6.74
CA TYR A 115 -4.60 3.25 7.65
C TYR A 115 -4.73 4.13 8.87
N GLY A 116 -5.96 4.34 9.32
CA GLY A 116 -6.26 5.12 10.51
C GLY A 116 -7.67 4.88 10.97
N GLN A 117 -8.00 5.26 12.19
CA GLN A 117 -9.38 5.25 12.65
C GLN A 117 -10.19 6.23 11.81
N LEU A 118 -11.33 5.77 11.27
CA LEU A 118 -12.34 6.64 10.71
C LEU A 118 -12.94 7.43 11.89
N ILE A 119 -12.45 8.65 12.09
CA ILE A 119 -13.06 9.56 13.06
C ILE A 119 -14.41 9.95 12.50
N LYS A 120 -15.47 9.66 13.24
CA LYS A 120 -16.81 10.17 12.95
C LYS A 120 -16.72 11.70 12.90
N HIS A 121 -17.42 12.32 11.96
CA HIS A 121 -17.36 13.75 11.61
C HIS A 121 -17.60 14.74 12.77
N ASP A 122 -18.04 14.26 13.94
CA ASP A 122 -18.43 15.10 15.08
C ASP A 122 -17.37 15.26 16.18
N GLU A 123 -16.24 14.57 16.09
CA GLU A 123 -15.15 14.76 17.05
C GLU A 123 -13.97 15.46 16.38
N GLN A 124 -13.84 16.79 16.59
CA GLN A 124 -12.64 17.56 16.34
C GLN A 124 -11.53 17.09 17.31
N SER A 125 -10.95 15.93 17.04
CA SER A 125 -9.77 15.50 17.79
C SER A 125 -8.49 15.92 17.07
N ASN A 126 -7.52 16.44 17.80
CA ASN A 126 -6.19 16.82 17.31
C ASN A 126 -5.45 15.66 16.60
N ASN A 127 -5.95 14.43 16.70
CA ASN A 127 -5.41 13.23 16.06
C ASN A 127 -5.66 13.17 14.55
N SER A 128 -6.65 13.90 14.00
CA SER A 128 -6.92 13.91 12.55
C SER A 128 -5.80 14.58 11.73
N VAL A 129 -5.05 15.47 12.35
CA VAL A 129 -3.93 16.18 11.71
C VAL A 129 -2.71 15.28 11.51
N GLN A 130 -2.53 14.26 12.37
CA GLN A 130 -1.38 13.36 12.32
C GLN A 130 -1.45 12.37 11.14
N HIS A 131 -2.66 11.96 10.72
CA HIS A 131 -2.84 11.07 9.56
C HIS A 131 -2.45 11.71 8.23
N GLN A 132 -2.59 13.03 8.09
CA GLN A 132 -2.21 13.77 6.88
C GLN A 132 -0.70 13.75 6.62
N GLY A 133 0.12 13.44 7.64
CA GLY A 133 1.57 13.41 7.51
C GLY A 133 2.12 12.16 6.83
N LEU A 134 1.58 10.95 7.09
CA LEU A 134 2.18 9.70 6.60
C LEU A 134 2.12 9.56 5.08
N GLY A 135 0.98 9.87 4.45
CA GLY A 135 0.84 9.80 3.00
C GLY A 135 1.83 10.73 2.29
N LYS A 136 2.00 11.94 2.81
CA LYS A 136 2.98 12.90 2.29
C LYS A 136 4.43 12.42 2.49
N LYS A 137 4.74 11.83 3.66
CA LYS A 137 6.07 11.26 3.92
C LYS A 137 6.37 10.08 2.98
N LEU A 138 5.39 9.22 2.70
CA LEU A 138 5.52 8.10 1.76
C LEU A 138 5.76 8.60 0.32
N LEU A 139 5.01 9.63 -0.13
CA LEU A 139 5.22 10.23 -1.44
C LEU A 139 6.62 10.85 -1.55
N LYS A 140 7.03 11.64 -0.55
CA LYS A 140 8.36 12.24 -0.53
C LYS A 140 9.46 11.17 -0.61
N LYS A 141 9.32 10.05 0.11
CA LYS A 141 10.31 8.96 0.03
C LYS A 141 10.33 8.28 -1.34
N ALA A 142 9.17 8.15 -2.00
CA ALA A 142 9.12 7.64 -3.37
C ALA A 142 9.81 8.60 -4.36
N GLU A 143 9.62 9.92 -4.20
CA GLU A 143 10.33 10.94 -4.99
C GLU A 143 11.85 10.88 -4.77
N GLU A 144 12.30 10.73 -3.52
CA GLU A 144 13.72 10.56 -3.19
C GLU A 144 14.32 9.33 -3.90
N ILE A 145 13.64 8.17 -3.83
CA ILE A 145 14.07 6.95 -4.52
C ILE A 145 14.12 7.15 -6.04
N CYS A 146 13.16 7.86 -6.63
CA CYS A 146 13.18 8.18 -8.05
C CYS A 146 14.43 9.02 -8.41
N LEU A 147 14.74 10.06 -7.63
CA LEU A 147 15.91 10.90 -7.83
C LEU A 147 17.22 10.12 -7.65
N GLU A 148 17.31 9.21 -6.69
CA GLU A 148 18.46 8.31 -6.48
C GLU A 148 18.70 7.37 -7.68
N ASN A 149 17.68 7.16 -8.53
CA ASN A 149 17.73 6.37 -9.76
C ASN A 149 17.69 7.23 -11.04
N ASP A 150 18.05 8.52 -10.96
CA ASP A 150 18.06 9.47 -12.07
C ASP A 150 16.71 9.66 -12.76
N ILE A 151 15.61 9.43 -12.03
CA ILE A 151 14.23 9.61 -12.51
C ILE A 151 13.63 10.90 -11.94
N TYR A 152 13.30 11.83 -12.81
CA TYR A 152 12.83 13.17 -12.46
C TYR A 152 11.33 13.36 -12.61
N LYS A 153 10.60 12.30 -12.96
CA LYS A 153 9.14 12.31 -13.10
C LYS A 153 8.52 11.19 -12.27
N VAL A 154 7.44 11.51 -11.57
CA VAL A 154 6.64 10.53 -10.81
C VAL A 154 5.23 10.54 -11.34
N SER A 155 4.76 9.39 -11.81
CA SER A 155 3.41 9.16 -12.27
C SER A 155 2.61 8.40 -11.21
N ILE A 156 1.34 8.76 -11.00
CA ILE A 156 0.50 8.16 -9.96
C ILE A 156 -0.79 7.60 -10.54
N ILE A 157 -1.05 6.32 -10.31
CA ILE A 157 -2.37 5.74 -10.58
C ILE A 157 -3.30 6.12 -9.43
N SER A 158 -4.29 6.96 -9.70
CA SER A 158 -5.23 7.41 -8.68
C SER A 158 -6.69 7.24 -9.09
N GLY A 159 -7.53 6.92 -8.10
CA GLY A 159 -8.98 7.04 -8.28
C GLY A 159 -9.41 8.50 -8.42
N VAL A 160 -10.53 8.73 -9.12
CA VAL A 160 -11.03 10.10 -9.38
C VAL A 160 -11.24 10.89 -8.09
N GLY A 161 -11.81 10.25 -7.05
CA GLY A 161 -12.14 10.93 -5.78
C GLY A 161 -10.94 11.38 -4.94
N VAL A 162 -9.71 10.94 -5.27
CA VAL A 162 -8.50 11.31 -4.50
C VAL A 162 -7.54 12.20 -5.29
N ARG A 163 -7.91 12.65 -6.49
CA ARG A 163 -7.07 13.51 -7.34
C ARG A 163 -6.70 14.82 -6.67
N ASP A 164 -7.62 15.42 -5.92
CA ASP A 164 -7.37 16.67 -5.21
C ASP A 164 -6.33 16.53 -4.08
N TYR A 165 -6.23 15.35 -3.48
CA TYR A 165 -5.16 15.07 -2.54
C TYR A 165 -3.79 15.20 -3.23
N TYR A 166 -3.62 14.60 -4.41
CA TYR A 166 -2.36 14.69 -5.16
C TYR A 166 -2.07 16.11 -5.67
N ARG A 167 -3.10 16.83 -6.16
CA ARG A 167 -2.95 18.24 -6.54
C ARG A 167 -2.43 19.11 -5.40
N LYS A 168 -2.95 18.94 -4.18
CA LYS A 168 -2.46 19.63 -2.97
C LYS A 168 -1.02 19.28 -2.61
N ASN A 169 -0.51 18.16 -3.08
CA ASN A 169 0.89 17.73 -2.91
C ASN A 169 1.78 18.08 -4.12
N GLY A 170 1.30 18.93 -5.07
CA GLY A 170 2.09 19.43 -6.19
C GLY A 170 2.00 18.64 -7.49
N TYR A 171 1.23 17.55 -7.52
CA TYR A 171 1.02 16.75 -8.73
C TYR A 171 0.00 17.41 -9.67
N ARG A 172 0.16 17.15 -10.96
CA ARG A 172 -0.74 17.64 -12.02
C ARG A 172 -1.40 16.44 -12.72
N LEU A 173 -2.55 16.68 -13.35
CA LEU A 173 -3.20 15.73 -14.25
C LEU A 173 -2.65 15.89 -15.65
#